data_795f9164fac9e25564baf5509c5a7820
#
_entry.id   795f9164fac9e25564baf5509c5a7820
#
_cell.length_a   1.000
_cell.length_b   1.000
_cell.length_c   1.000
_cell.angle_alpha   90.00
_cell.angle_beta   90.00
_cell.angle_gamma   90.00
#
_symmetry.space_group_name_H-M   'P 1'
#
loop_
_entity.id
_entity.type
_entity.pdbx_description
1 polymer ?
#
loop_
_entity_poly.entity_id
_entity_poly.type
_entity_poly.pdbx_seq_one_letter_code
_entity_poly.pdbx_strand_id
1 'polypeptide(L)'
;MLKIEGLNKIYKKDGKVALKDVDMNIKKGEFAALLGQNGAGKTTLINILSGNVKKTSGKVFIGGFDIDKNELETKRILGVVPQESGFDNFFSVEEVLKKQSGYFGIKNNKEYIYHLLNQLNLYEKKNNFIRELSGGMKRRFQIAKALVHKPEIFILDEPTAGVDIEMRHNMYDFLLELHKSGLTMILTTHYIEEAERLCDRIMVINSGEIVADEPKEILMDKFGREVRVSICFENPVDMRQWDLPTEFNGENAHNNQIDFKVDKAKLPSLLNAIASKRSDFVDISIEREKLEDVYLQLIKRRDS
;
A
#
# COMPACT_ATOMS: atom_id res chain seq x y z
N MET A 1 -5.67 -15.87 7.93
CA MET A 1 -4.66 -16.38 6.97
C MET A 1 -3.24 -16.09 7.43
N LEU A 2 -2.90 -14.85 7.77
CA LEU A 2 -1.67 -14.45 8.48
C LEU A 2 -2.05 -13.90 9.85
N LYS A 3 -1.40 -14.39 10.93
CA LYS A 3 -1.61 -13.91 12.30
C LYS A 3 -0.27 -13.63 12.96
N ILE A 4 -0.12 -12.44 13.50
CA ILE A 4 1.06 -11.97 14.22
C ILE A 4 0.61 -11.52 15.60
N GLU A 5 1.33 -11.95 16.65
CA GLU A 5 1.03 -11.65 18.05
C GLU A 5 2.30 -11.17 18.75
N GLY A 6 2.30 -9.92 19.21
CA GLY A 6 3.37 -9.31 20.01
C GLY A 6 4.75 -9.40 19.35
N LEU A 7 4.82 -9.18 18.01
CA LEU A 7 6.07 -9.35 17.26
C LEU A 7 7.06 -8.24 17.58
N ASN A 8 8.25 -8.62 18.03
CA ASN A 8 9.35 -7.70 18.28
C ASN A 8 10.58 -8.06 17.47
N LYS A 9 11.30 -7.02 17.00
CA LYS A 9 12.61 -7.17 16.36
C LYS A 9 13.58 -6.10 16.81
N ILE A 10 14.67 -6.55 17.42
CA ILE A 10 15.81 -5.73 17.82
C ILE A 10 17.05 -6.26 17.09
N TYR A 11 17.76 -5.42 16.37
CA TYR A 11 19.02 -5.76 15.74
C TYR A 11 20.16 -5.67 16.75
N LYS A 12 20.87 -6.79 16.97
CA LYS A 12 21.92 -6.91 18.02
C LYS A 12 23.12 -6.00 17.79
N LYS A 13 23.43 -5.66 16.51
CA LYS A 13 24.64 -4.94 16.15
C LYS A 13 24.64 -3.50 16.66
N ASP A 14 23.49 -2.84 16.62
CA ASP A 14 23.31 -1.42 16.92
C ASP A 14 22.21 -1.15 17.96
N GLY A 15 21.61 -2.21 18.51
CA GLY A 15 20.50 -2.09 19.47
C GLY A 15 19.21 -1.51 18.86
N LYS A 16 19.15 -1.33 17.52
CA LYS A 16 18.02 -0.70 16.86
C LYS A 16 16.76 -1.55 16.99
N VAL A 17 15.73 -0.94 17.59
CA VAL A 17 14.36 -1.51 17.62
C VAL A 17 13.73 -1.26 16.26
N ALA A 18 13.45 -2.33 15.52
CA ALA A 18 12.86 -2.24 14.18
C ALA A 18 11.37 -2.58 14.17
N LEU A 19 10.92 -3.44 15.10
CA LEU A 19 9.52 -3.74 15.34
C LEU A 19 9.29 -3.82 16.86
N LYS A 20 8.18 -3.27 17.31
CA LYS A 20 7.80 -3.22 18.71
C LYS A 20 6.33 -3.58 18.87
N ASP A 21 6.09 -4.70 19.50
CA ASP A 21 4.77 -5.23 19.88
C ASP A 21 3.74 -5.20 18.72
N VAL A 22 4.16 -5.70 17.55
CA VAL A 22 3.32 -5.67 16.36
C VAL A 22 2.32 -6.81 16.40
N ASP A 23 1.04 -6.45 16.37
CA ASP A 23 -0.10 -7.35 16.17
C ASP A 23 -0.69 -7.14 14.78
N MET A 24 -1.06 -8.22 14.09
CA MET A 24 -1.66 -8.18 12.77
C MET A 24 -2.48 -9.45 12.50
N ASN A 25 -3.63 -9.31 11.89
CA ASN A 25 -4.45 -10.45 11.51
C ASN A 25 -5.08 -10.25 10.12
N ILE A 26 -4.55 -10.90 9.09
CA ILE A 26 -5.04 -10.85 7.71
C ILE A 26 -5.91 -12.06 7.43
N LYS A 27 -7.14 -11.83 6.97
CA LYS A 27 -8.09 -12.88 6.61
C LYS A 27 -7.79 -13.42 5.21
N LYS A 28 -8.33 -14.60 4.91
CA LYS A 28 -8.23 -15.18 3.56
C LYS A 28 -8.97 -14.30 2.54
N GLY A 29 -8.34 -14.04 1.40
CA GLY A 29 -8.91 -13.22 0.33
C GLY A 29 -8.90 -11.71 0.60
N GLU A 30 -8.23 -11.23 1.67
CA GLU A 30 -8.11 -9.81 1.98
C GLU A 30 -6.94 -9.19 1.22
N PHE A 31 -7.10 -7.96 0.72
CA PHE A 31 -6.01 -7.17 0.18
C PHE A 31 -5.73 -6.00 1.11
N ALA A 32 -4.65 -6.09 1.86
CA ALA A 32 -4.28 -5.11 2.88
C ALA A 32 -3.02 -4.34 2.49
N ALA A 33 -3.02 -3.03 2.73
CA ALA A 33 -1.83 -2.19 2.64
C ALA A 33 -1.14 -2.05 3.99
N LEU A 34 0.19 -2.07 4.00
CA LEU A 34 1.03 -1.64 5.11
C LEU A 34 1.75 -0.35 4.71
N LEU A 35 1.17 0.78 5.09
CA LEU A 35 1.69 2.12 4.84
C LEU A 35 2.69 2.53 5.91
N GLY A 36 3.76 3.20 5.52
CA GLY A 36 4.74 3.78 6.45
C GLY A 36 5.89 4.44 5.73
N GLN A 37 6.57 5.35 6.40
CA GLN A 37 7.78 5.99 5.89
C GLN A 37 8.93 5.00 5.74
N ASN A 38 10.00 5.43 5.05
CA ASN A 38 11.23 4.65 4.97
C ASN A 38 11.82 4.48 6.37
N GLY A 39 12.16 3.25 6.72
CA GLY A 39 12.66 2.91 8.06
C GLY A 39 11.58 2.63 9.12
N ALA A 40 10.29 2.74 8.81
CA ALA A 40 9.20 2.46 9.75
C ALA A 40 9.09 0.99 10.20
N GLY A 41 9.79 0.05 9.54
CA GLY A 41 9.78 -1.37 9.89
C GLY A 41 9.17 -2.31 8.83
N LYS A 42 8.59 -1.80 7.74
CA LYS A 42 7.93 -2.58 6.67
C LYS A 42 8.79 -3.73 6.14
N THR A 43 9.97 -3.40 5.61
CA THR A 43 10.89 -4.41 5.05
C THR A 43 11.41 -5.39 6.11
N THR A 44 11.57 -4.96 7.37
CA THR A 44 11.91 -5.87 8.47
C THR A 44 10.80 -6.88 8.72
N LEU A 45 9.55 -6.44 8.73
CA LEU A 45 8.38 -7.32 8.87
C LEU A 45 8.34 -8.35 7.74
N ILE A 46 8.45 -7.90 6.48
CA ILE A 46 8.46 -8.81 5.31
C ILE A 46 9.62 -9.81 5.40
N ASN A 47 10.81 -9.37 5.79
CA ASN A 47 11.96 -10.26 5.92
C ASN A 47 11.78 -11.30 7.03
N ILE A 48 11.01 -11.01 8.08
CA ILE A 48 10.63 -12.01 9.09
C ILE A 48 9.63 -13.00 8.49
N LEU A 49 8.60 -12.52 7.80
CA LEU A 49 7.58 -13.37 7.18
C LEU A 49 8.19 -14.32 6.12
N SER A 50 9.15 -13.84 5.34
CA SER A 50 9.87 -14.64 4.33
C SER A 50 10.93 -15.57 4.89
N GLY A 51 11.22 -15.49 6.21
CA GLY A 51 12.25 -16.28 6.86
C GLY A 51 13.69 -15.78 6.66
N ASN A 52 13.88 -14.60 6.02
CA ASN A 52 15.23 -14.01 5.82
C ASN A 52 15.81 -13.41 7.11
N VAL A 53 14.95 -12.99 8.04
CA VAL A 53 15.34 -12.40 9.32
C VAL A 53 14.60 -13.09 10.44
N LYS A 54 15.32 -13.52 11.49
CA LYS A 54 14.72 -14.08 12.69
C LYS A 54 14.14 -12.97 13.57
N LYS A 55 12.93 -13.16 14.07
CA LYS A 55 12.31 -12.28 15.07
C LYS A 55 13.07 -12.35 16.40
N THR A 56 12.88 -11.34 17.26
CA THR A 56 13.41 -11.36 18.63
C THR A 56 12.44 -12.05 19.58
N SER A 57 11.15 -11.73 19.50
CA SER A 57 10.07 -12.36 20.27
C SER A 57 8.74 -12.24 19.55
N GLY A 58 7.66 -12.78 20.13
CA GLY A 58 6.33 -12.81 19.55
C GLY A 58 6.05 -14.09 18.77
N LYS A 59 4.84 -14.21 18.21
CA LYS A 59 4.41 -15.38 17.43
C LYS A 59 3.93 -14.95 16.06
N VAL A 60 4.22 -15.77 15.04
CA VAL A 60 3.77 -15.53 13.67
C VAL A 60 3.27 -16.84 13.09
N PHE A 61 2.05 -16.81 12.57
CA PHE A 61 1.40 -17.96 11.92
C PHE A 61 1.02 -17.60 10.49
N ILE A 62 1.37 -18.45 9.54
CA ILE A 62 1.04 -18.33 8.11
C ILE A 62 0.27 -19.58 7.71
N GLY A 63 -0.98 -19.42 7.25
CA GLY A 63 -1.84 -20.56 6.92
C GLY A 63 -2.12 -21.50 8.10
N GLY A 64 -2.00 -21.00 9.34
CA GLY A 64 -2.10 -21.79 10.57
C GLY A 64 -0.78 -22.43 11.03
N PHE A 65 0.28 -22.35 10.25
CA PHE A 65 1.60 -22.88 10.58
C PHE A 65 2.47 -21.83 11.29
N ASP A 66 3.12 -22.23 12.39
CA ASP A 66 4.09 -21.41 13.09
C ASP A 66 5.39 -21.31 12.27
N ILE A 67 5.85 -20.07 11.98
CA ILE A 67 7.04 -19.85 11.13
C ILE A 67 8.34 -20.43 11.70
N ASP A 68 8.44 -20.56 13.02
CA ASP A 68 9.65 -21.12 13.67
C ASP A 68 9.68 -22.63 13.63
N LYS A 69 8.53 -23.29 13.51
CA LYS A 69 8.39 -24.75 13.57
C LYS A 69 8.15 -25.38 12.20
N ASN A 70 7.52 -24.65 11.29
CA ASN A 70 7.00 -25.17 10.02
C ASN A 70 7.51 -24.31 8.86
N GLU A 71 8.82 -24.08 8.77
CA GLU A 71 9.44 -23.17 7.80
C GLU A 71 9.12 -23.57 6.34
N LEU A 72 9.14 -24.86 6.02
CA LEU A 72 8.87 -25.33 4.64
C LEU A 72 7.41 -25.12 4.25
N GLU A 73 6.49 -25.42 5.14
CA GLU A 73 5.05 -25.25 4.95
C GLU A 73 4.71 -23.78 4.74
N THR A 74 5.25 -22.88 5.57
CA THR A 74 5.03 -21.45 5.47
C THR A 74 5.59 -20.87 4.17
N LYS A 75 6.78 -21.32 3.73
CA LYS A 75 7.37 -20.91 2.45
C LYS A 75 6.56 -21.37 1.23
N ARG A 76 5.89 -22.52 1.30
CA ARG A 76 5.01 -23.01 0.22
C ARG A 76 3.77 -22.17 0.03
N ILE A 77 3.26 -21.62 1.13
CA ILE A 77 2.04 -20.81 1.13
C ILE A 77 2.33 -19.36 0.70
N LEU A 78 3.57 -18.90 0.86
CA LEU A 78 3.95 -17.51 0.76
C LEU A 78 4.69 -17.22 -0.56
N GLY A 79 4.19 -16.26 -1.34
CA GLY A 79 4.91 -15.63 -2.44
C GLY A 79 5.35 -14.22 -2.03
N VAL A 80 6.63 -13.89 -2.19
CA VAL A 80 7.16 -12.58 -1.80
C VAL A 80 7.90 -11.94 -2.96
N VAL A 81 7.55 -10.71 -3.29
CA VAL A 81 8.27 -9.84 -4.21
C VAL A 81 9.03 -8.81 -3.38
N PRO A 82 10.34 -8.97 -3.16
CA PRO A 82 11.12 -8.03 -2.37
C PRO A 82 11.37 -6.73 -3.15
N GLN A 83 11.72 -5.66 -2.44
CA GLN A 83 12.05 -4.36 -3.02
C GLN A 83 13.26 -4.46 -3.97
N GLU A 84 14.32 -5.12 -3.51
CA GLU A 84 15.51 -5.41 -4.32
C GLU A 84 15.69 -6.91 -4.48
N SER A 85 16.11 -7.35 -5.66
CA SER A 85 16.40 -8.74 -5.93
C SER A 85 17.71 -8.87 -6.70
N GLY A 86 18.57 -9.74 -6.22
CA GLY A 86 19.63 -10.29 -7.05
C GLY A 86 19.03 -11.20 -8.12
N PHE A 87 19.45 -11.01 -9.36
CA PHE A 87 19.05 -11.89 -10.46
C PHE A 87 20.22 -12.78 -10.86
N ASP A 88 19.90 -14.04 -11.15
CA ASP A 88 20.83 -14.89 -11.86
C ASP A 88 20.84 -14.51 -13.34
N ASN A 89 21.87 -13.80 -13.74
CA ASN A 89 21.97 -13.24 -15.07
C ASN A 89 22.31 -14.25 -16.18
N PHE A 90 22.54 -15.51 -15.83
CA PHE A 90 22.98 -16.58 -16.75
C PHE A 90 21.85 -17.45 -17.27
N PHE A 91 20.65 -17.27 -16.76
CA PHE A 91 19.46 -18.04 -17.18
C PHE A 91 18.42 -17.15 -17.86
N SER A 92 17.68 -17.77 -18.77
CA SER A 92 16.53 -17.13 -19.40
C SER A 92 15.35 -17.02 -18.42
N VAL A 93 14.38 -16.14 -18.77
CA VAL A 93 13.14 -15.95 -18.01
C VAL A 93 12.43 -17.26 -17.74
N GLU A 94 12.26 -18.10 -18.78
CA GLU A 94 11.59 -19.39 -18.66
C GLU A 94 12.36 -20.37 -17.78
N GLU A 95 13.67 -20.45 -17.95
CA GLU A 95 14.53 -21.36 -17.16
C GLU A 95 14.48 -21.03 -15.67
N VAL A 96 14.53 -19.73 -15.30
CA VAL A 96 14.44 -19.34 -13.90
C VAL A 96 13.07 -19.70 -13.32
N LEU A 97 11.97 -19.49 -14.06
CA LEU A 97 10.63 -19.85 -13.59
C LEU A 97 10.44 -21.36 -13.46
N LYS A 98 11.02 -22.16 -14.37
CA LYS A 98 11.03 -23.63 -14.27
C LYS A 98 11.82 -24.10 -13.05
N LYS A 99 13.02 -23.53 -12.81
CA LYS A 99 13.80 -23.84 -11.62
C LYS A 99 13.07 -23.47 -10.33
N GLN A 100 12.48 -22.27 -10.29
CA GLN A 100 11.71 -21.82 -9.16
C GLN A 100 10.53 -22.76 -8.86
N SER A 101 9.79 -23.18 -9.90
CA SER A 101 8.73 -24.19 -9.78
C SER A 101 9.25 -25.49 -9.21
N GLY A 102 10.43 -25.94 -9.68
CA GLY A 102 11.10 -27.15 -9.21
C GLY A 102 11.48 -27.11 -7.73
N TYR A 103 11.93 -25.95 -7.20
CA TYR A 103 12.21 -25.79 -5.77
C TYR A 103 10.99 -26.05 -4.87
N PHE A 104 9.80 -25.78 -5.38
CA PHE A 104 8.53 -26.07 -4.69
C PHE A 104 7.97 -27.49 -5.01
N GLY A 105 8.74 -28.32 -5.74
CA GLY A 105 8.35 -29.68 -6.09
C GLY A 105 7.28 -29.76 -7.19
N ILE A 106 6.97 -28.67 -7.89
CA ILE A 106 5.96 -28.64 -8.93
C ILE A 106 6.59 -29.07 -10.25
N LYS A 107 6.13 -30.22 -10.75
CA LYS A 107 6.53 -30.77 -12.07
C LYS A 107 5.55 -30.30 -13.15
N ASN A 108 6.02 -30.21 -14.41
CA ASN A 108 5.18 -29.91 -15.59
C ASN A 108 4.37 -28.61 -15.48
N ASN A 109 4.93 -27.53 -14.92
CA ASN A 109 4.28 -26.24 -14.70
C ASN A 109 4.35 -25.29 -15.91
N LYS A 110 4.64 -25.79 -17.10
CA LYS A 110 4.93 -24.98 -18.29
C LYS A 110 3.74 -24.13 -18.71
N GLU A 111 2.54 -24.70 -18.70
CA GLU A 111 1.30 -24.01 -19.10
C GLU A 111 1.04 -22.82 -18.16
N TYR A 112 1.17 -23.01 -16.85
CA TYR A 112 0.96 -21.94 -15.88
C TYR A 112 2.07 -20.86 -15.97
N ILE A 113 3.32 -21.25 -16.19
CA ILE A 113 4.42 -20.31 -16.46
C ILE A 113 4.08 -19.44 -17.67
N TYR A 114 3.60 -20.05 -18.77
CA TYR A 114 3.24 -19.30 -19.97
C TYR A 114 2.03 -18.40 -19.77
N HIS A 115 1.05 -18.84 -19.00
CA HIS A 115 -0.08 -18.03 -18.58
C HIS A 115 0.39 -16.77 -17.82
N LEU A 116 1.24 -16.93 -16.79
CA LEU A 116 1.82 -15.82 -16.06
C LEU A 116 2.61 -14.86 -16.95
N LEU A 117 3.43 -15.40 -17.84
CA LEU A 117 4.23 -14.58 -18.76
C LEU A 117 3.36 -13.78 -19.72
N ASN A 118 2.25 -14.34 -20.19
CA ASN A 118 1.30 -13.62 -21.04
C ASN A 118 0.61 -12.49 -20.26
N GLN A 119 0.06 -12.78 -19.08
CA GLN A 119 -0.58 -11.76 -18.24
C GLN A 119 0.37 -10.60 -17.87
N LEU A 120 1.64 -10.90 -17.69
CA LEU A 120 2.66 -9.91 -17.35
C LEU A 120 3.37 -9.31 -18.57
N ASN A 121 2.89 -9.56 -19.80
CA ASN A 121 3.50 -9.09 -21.03
C ASN A 121 5.01 -9.41 -21.14
N LEU A 122 5.38 -10.64 -20.76
CA LEU A 122 6.75 -11.15 -20.79
C LEU A 122 6.92 -12.38 -21.69
N TYR A 123 5.84 -12.87 -22.32
CA TYR A 123 5.88 -14.11 -23.10
C TYR A 123 6.88 -14.08 -24.24
N GLU A 124 6.93 -12.96 -24.99
CA GLU A 124 7.88 -12.77 -26.09
C GLU A 124 9.34 -12.70 -25.60
N LYS A 125 9.53 -12.46 -24.31
CA LYS A 125 10.87 -12.39 -23.67
C LYS A 125 11.25 -13.64 -22.91
N LYS A 126 10.48 -14.73 -23.02
CA LYS A 126 10.72 -15.98 -22.27
C LYS A 126 12.10 -16.58 -22.46
N ASN A 127 12.68 -16.42 -23.66
CA ASN A 127 14.00 -16.94 -24.02
C ASN A 127 15.14 -15.92 -23.76
N ASN A 128 14.83 -14.66 -23.43
CA ASN A 128 15.82 -13.64 -23.12
C ASN A 128 16.44 -13.89 -21.75
N PHE A 129 17.72 -13.53 -21.58
CA PHE A 129 18.36 -13.52 -20.27
C PHE A 129 17.78 -12.40 -19.40
N ILE A 130 17.76 -12.59 -18.07
CA ILE A 130 17.22 -11.60 -17.14
C ILE A 130 17.95 -10.25 -17.25
N ARG A 131 19.26 -10.25 -17.52
CA ARG A 131 20.07 -9.05 -17.72
C ARG A 131 19.59 -8.17 -18.88
N GLU A 132 18.94 -8.75 -19.88
CA GLU A 132 18.45 -8.06 -21.10
C GLU A 132 17.09 -7.36 -20.88
N LEU A 133 16.45 -7.63 -19.74
CA LEU A 133 15.17 -7.03 -19.41
C LEU A 133 15.34 -5.59 -18.92
N SER A 134 14.41 -4.71 -19.30
CA SER A 134 14.29 -3.37 -18.69
C SER A 134 13.94 -3.47 -17.20
N GLY A 135 14.06 -2.36 -16.45
CA GLY A 135 13.70 -2.32 -15.03
C GLY A 135 12.26 -2.77 -14.76
N GLY A 136 11.30 -2.23 -15.52
CA GLY A 136 9.90 -2.62 -15.41
C GLY A 136 9.64 -4.09 -15.80
N MET A 137 10.35 -4.63 -16.82
CA MET A 137 10.28 -6.05 -17.16
C MET A 137 10.84 -6.93 -16.04
N LYS A 138 11.96 -6.53 -15.43
CA LYS A 138 12.53 -7.22 -14.27
C LYS A 138 11.54 -7.25 -13.09
N ARG A 139 10.81 -6.16 -12.86
CA ARG A 139 9.80 -6.11 -11.79
C ARG A 139 8.64 -7.07 -12.06
N ARG A 140 8.12 -7.08 -13.29
CA ARG A 140 7.09 -8.05 -13.71
C ARG A 140 7.58 -9.51 -13.62
N PHE A 141 8.83 -9.74 -13.98
CA PHE A 141 9.44 -11.06 -13.83
C PHE A 141 9.54 -11.51 -12.36
N GLN A 142 9.85 -10.61 -11.41
CA GLN A 142 9.83 -10.92 -9.97
C GLN A 142 8.45 -11.36 -9.51
N ILE A 143 7.41 -10.69 -9.99
CA ILE A 143 6.02 -11.06 -9.71
C ILE A 143 5.73 -12.48 -10.25
N ALA A 144 6.07 -12.77 -11.51
CA ALA A 144 5.92 -14.10 -12.08
C ALA A 144 6.65 -15.17 -11.25
N LYS A 145 7.89 -14.88 -10.84
CA LYS A 145 8.71 -15.77 -10.01
C LYS A 145 8.06 -16.05 -8.65
N ALA A 146 7.48 -15.04 -8.02
CA ALA A 146 6.83 -15.19 -6.72
C ALA A 146 5.46 -15.89 -6.80
N LEU A 147 4.80 -15.90 -7.97
CA LEU A 147 3.52 -16.54 -8.21
C LEU A 147 3.62 -17.96 -8.78
N VAL A 148 4.78 -18.37 -9.29
CA VAL A 148 4.94 -19.60 -10.06
C VAL A 148 4.56 -20.88 -9.30
N HIS A 149 4.63 -20.86 -7.96
CA HIS A 149 4.26 -21.96 -7.09
C HIS A 149 2.83 -21.89 -6.54
N LYS A 150 2.01 -20.92 -7.05
CA LYS A 150 0.61 -20.72 -6.67
C LYS A 150 0.45 -20.48 -5.16
N PRO A 151 1.07 -19.44 -4.59
CA PRO A 151 0.96 -19.16 -3.17
C PRO A 151 -0.49 -18.82 -2.76
N GLU A 152 -0.81 -19.00 -1.48
CA GLU A 152 -2.09 -18.57 -0.91
C GLU A 152 -2.03 -17.15 -0.34
N ILE A 153 -0.82 -16.67 -0.03
CA ILE A 153 -0.54 -15.29 0.41
C ILE A 153 0.52 -14.70 -0.50
N PHE A 154 0.28 -13.50 -1.01
CA PHE A 154 1.19 -12.79 -1.87
C PHE A 154 1.58 -11.46 -1.26
N ILE A 155 2.86 -11.27 -0.98
CA ILE A 155 3.41 -10.04 -0.39
C ILE A 155 4.23 -9.30 -1.45
N LEU A 156 3.94 -8.00 -1.58
CA LEU A 156 4.62 -7.10 -2.51
C LEU A 156 5.30 -5.97 -1.72
N ASP A 157 6.63 -5.93 -1.76
CA ASP A 157 7.40 -4.85 -1.14
C ASP A 157 7.69 -3.77 -2.17
N GLU A 158 6.96 -2.65 -2.09
CA GLU A 158 7.06 -1.49 -2.99
C GLU A 158 7.05 -1.88 -4.49
N PRO A 159 6.00 -2.54 -4.99
CA PRO A 159 6.00 -3.19 -6.30
C PRO A 159 6.18 -2.24 -7.47
N THR A 160 5.83 -0.97 -7.34
CA THR A 160 5.85 0.02 -8.42
C THR A 160 6.96 1.05 -8.28
N ALA A 161 7.86 0.87 -7.31
CA ALA A 161 9.02 1.75 -7.16
C ALA A 161 9.88 1.73 -8.43
N GLY A 162 10.12 2.92 -9.03
CA GLY A 162 10.90 3.07 -10.26
C GLY A 162 10.19 2.58 -11.55
N VAL A 163 8.88 2.35 -11.50
CA VAL A 163 8.05 1.99 -12.67
C VAL A 163 7.38 3.24 -13.22
N ASP A 164 7.34 3.40 -14.55
CA ASP A 164 6.63 4.50 -15.20
C ASP A 164 5.12 4.42 -15.01
N ILE A 165 4.41 5.53 -15.27
CA ILE A 165 2.99 5.67 -14.97
C ILE A 165 2.11 4.66 -15.71
N GLU A 166 2.35 4.46 -17.01
CA GLU A 166 1.56 3.53 -17.83
C GLU A 166 1.73 2.09 -17.36
N MET A 167 2.98 1.69 -17.11
CA MET A 167 3.32 0.37 -16.60
C MET A 167 2.75 0.13 -15.19
N ARG A 168 2.67 1.18 -14.37
CA ARG A 168 2.08 1.11 -13.04
C ARG A 168 0.58 0.80 -13.10
N HIS A 169 -0.16 1.45 -14.01
CA HIS A 169 -1.58 1.15 -14.20
C HIS A 169 -1.83 -0.29 -14.63
N ASN A 170 -1.07 -0.80 -15.60
CA ASN A 170 -1.17 -2.19 -16.03
C ASN A 170 -0.88 -3.18 -14.88
N MET A 171 0.05 -2.84 -14.01
CA MET A 171 0.35 -3.66 -12.82
C MET A 171 -0.79 -3.64 -11.81
N TYR A 172 -1.44 -2.50 -11.60
CA TYR A 172 -2.60 -2.40 -10.71
C TYR A 172 -3.75 -3.28 -11.20
N ASP A 173 -4.07 -3.24 -12.48
CA ASP A 173 -5.14 -4.06 -13.07
C ASP A 173 -4.84 -5.56 -12.88
N PHE A 174 -3.59 -5.97 -13.11
CA PHE A 174 -3.16 -7.35 -12.86
C PHE A 174 -3.29 -7.75 -11.38
N LEU A 175 -2.89 -6.89 -10.44
CA LEU A 175 -3.00 -7.16 -9.01
C LEU A 175 -4.47 -7.25 -8.56
N LEU A 176 -5.34 -6.40 -9.09
CA LEU A 176 -6.78 -6.46 -8.84
C LEU A 176 -7.43 -7.74 -9.40
N GLU A 177 -6.99 -8.23 -10.56
CA GLU A 177 -7.43 -9.53 -11.09
C GLU A 177 -7.01 -10.69 -10.18
N LEU A 178 -5.77 -10.68 -9.69
CA LEU A 178 -5.31 -11.68 -8.72
C LEU A 178 -6.12 -11.64 -7.43
N HIS A 179 -6.42 -10.44 -6.92
CA HIS A 179 -7.26 -10.29 -5.74
C HIS A 179 -8.68 -10.83 -5.97
N LYS A 180 -9.32 -10.50 -7.10
CA LYS A 180 -10.63 -11.03 -7.50
C LYS A 180 -10.65 -12.56 -7.61
N SER A 181 -9.52 -13.18 -7.91
CA SER A 181 -9.39 -14.64 -7.91
C SER A 181 -9.36 -15.27 -6.52
N GLY A 182 -9.38 -14.44 -5.45
CA GLY A 182 -9.38 -14.88 -4.05
C GLY A 182 -8.01 -15.00 -3.42
N LEU A 183 -6.95 -14.50 -4.07
CA LEU A 183 -5.59 -14.47 -3.50
C LEU A 183 -5.53 -13.47 -2.34
N THR A 184 -4.98 -13.89 -1.20
CA THR A 184 -4.71 -13.01 -0.06
C THR A 184 -3.47 -12.18 -0.36
N MET A 185 -3.55 -10.86 -0.22
CA MET A 185 -2.46 -9.97 -0.63
C MET A 185 -2.09 -8.95 0.44
N ILE A 186 -0.80 -8.68 0.53
CA ILE A 186 -0.25 -7.62 1.40
C ILE A 186 0.66 -6.75 0.54
N LEU A 187 0.35 -5.48 0.48
CA LEU A 187 1.13 -4.47 -0.21
C LEU A 187 1.86 -3.60 0.81
N THR A 188 3.19 -3.51 0.74
CA THR A 188 3.88 -2.44 1.44
C THR A 188 4.18 -1.33 0.46
N THR A 189 3.89 -0.12 0.84
CA THR A 189 4.16 1.05 0.02
C THR A 189 4.31 2.30 0.88
N HIS A 190 4.96 3.30 0.34
CA HIS A 190 4.92 4.68 0.82
C HIS A 190 4.08 5.57 -0.11
N TYR A 191 3.58 5.02 -1.23
CA TYR A 191 2.67 5.69 -2.14
C TYR A 191 1.22 5.45 -1.69
N ILE A 192 0.61 6.47 -1.13
CA ILE A 192 -0.73 6.38 -0.54
C ILE A 192 -1.80 6.08 -1.58
N GLU A 193 -1.64 6.62 -2.80
CA GLU A 193 -2.52 6.33 -3.94
C GLU A 193 -2.62 4.84 -4.29
N GLU A 194 -1.52 4.08 -4.13
CA GLU A 194 -1.53 2.64 -4.36
C GLU A 194 -2.43 1.93 -3.36
N ALA A 195 -2.27 2.27 -2.08
CA ALA A 195 -3.09 1.70 -1.02
C ALA A 195 -4.56 2.06 -1.20
N GLU A 196 -4.85 3.32 -1.56
CA GLU A 196 -6.21 3.81 -1.79
C GLU A 196 -6.88 3.08 -2.96
N ARG A 197 -6.14 2.84 -4.05
CA ARG A 197 -6.67 2.21 -5.26
C ARG A 197 -6.81 0.69 -5.16
N LEU A 198 -5.86 0.02 -4.49
CA LEU A 198 -5.72 -1.43 -4.54
C LEU A 198 -6.28 -2.15 -3.32
N CYS A 199 -6.28 -1.52 -2.14
CA CYS A 199 -6.49 -2.23 -0.89
C CYS A 199 -7.82 -1.89 -0.23
N ASP A 200 -8.40 -2.91 0.42
CA ASP A 200 -9.65 -2.78 1.18
C ASP A 200 -9.38 -2.36 2.63
N ARG A 201 -8.18 -2.68 3.13
CA ARG A 201 -7.75 -2.44 4.51
C ARG A 201 -6.41 -1.74 4.53
N ILE A 202 -6.30 -0.77 5.42
CA ILE A 202 -5.10 0.05 5.59
C ILE A 202 -4.56 -0.16 6.99
N MET A 203 -3.31 -0.60 7.04
CA MET A 203 -2.50 -0.62 8.26
C MET A 203 -1.42 0.44 8.14
N VAL A 204 -1.24 1.24 9.16
CA VAL A 204 -0.18 2.26 9.21
C VAL A 204 0.85 1.83 10.23
N ILE A 205 2.11 1.73 9.78
CA ILE A 205 3.25 1.45 10.65
C ILE A 205 4.11 2.70 10.81
N ASN A 206 4.42 3.07 12.05
CA ASN A 206 5.34 4.15 12.38
C ASN A 206 6.30 3.69 13.49
N SER A 207 7.60 3.90 13.31
CA SER A 207 8.65 3.58 14.29
C SER A 207 8.56 2.16 14.85
N GLY A 208 8.18 1.20 13.99
CA GLY A 208 8.09 -0.22 14.32
C GLY A 208 6.79 -0.66 14.99
N GLU A 209 5.80 0.20 15.14
CA GLU A 209 4.49 -0.10 15.75
C GLU A 209 3.35 0.13 14.76
N ILE A 210 2.29 -0.68 14.82
CA ILE A 210 1.06 -0.44 14.06
C ILE A 210 0.26 0.65 14.78
N VAL A 211 0.07 1.78 14.13
CA VAL A 211 -0.64 2.95 14.70
C VAL A 211 -2.10 3.04 14.24
N ALA A 212 -2.44 2.37 13.14
CA ALA A 212 -3.81 2.20 12.68
C ALA A 212 -3.93 0.87 11.92
N ASP A 213 -5.06 0.21 12.03
CA ASP A 213 -5.39 -1.02 11.35
C ASP A 213 -6.91 -1.12 11.17
N GLU A 214 -7.41 -0.64 10.04
CA GLU A 214 -8.84 -0.50 9.77
C GLU A 214 -9.16 -0.76 8.29
N PRO A 215 -10.40 -1.19 7.99
CA PRO A 215 -10.95 -1.06 6.65
C PRO A 215 -10.83 0.38 6.15
N LYS A 216 -10.49 0.55 4.87
CA LYS A 216 -10.25 1.87 4.26
C LYS A 216 -11.42 2.84 4.49
N GLU A 217 -12.64 2.37 4.31
CA GLU A 217 -13.85 3.18 4.51
C GLU A 217 -13.99 3.67 5.96
N ILE A 218 -13.74 2.78 6.93
CA ILE A 218 -13.80 3.14 8.36
C ILE A 218 -12.70 4.13 8.72
N LEU A 219 -11.49 3.96 8.15
CA LEU A 219 -10.39 4.89 8.36
C LEU A 219 -10.75 6.29 7.85
N MET A 220 -11.32 6.36 6.66
CA MET A 220 -11.78 7.62 6.06
C MET A 220 -12.95 8.24 6.83
N ASP A 221 -13.88 7.46 7.36
CA ASP A 221 -14.99 7.98 8.19
C ASP A 221 -14.54 8.48 9.56
N LYS A 222 -13.52 7.84 10.16
CA LYS A 222 -13.00 8.25 11.48
C LYS A 222 -12.14 9.51 11.42
N PHE A 223 -11.36 9.68 10.38
CA PHE A 223 -10.33 10.71 10.27
C PHE A 223 -10.57 11.69 9.11
N GLY A 224 -11.25 11.30 8.06
CA GLY A 224 -11.60 12.11 6.88
C GLY A 224 -12.93 12.84 7.04
N ARG A 225 -13.21 13.41 8.22
CA ARG A 225 -14.47 14.11 8.50
C ARG A 225 -14.53 15.49 7.88
N GLU A 226 -13.39 16.06 7.55
CA GLU A 226 -13.31 17.40 7.01
C GLU A 226 -13.38 17.40 5.48
N VAL A 227 -13.91 18.45 4.94
CA VAL A 227 -13.90 18.74 3.50
C VAL A 227 -13.25 20.10 3.29
N ARG A 228 -12.46 20.20 2.22
CA ARG A 228 -11.96 21.48 1.74
C ARG A 228 -12.94 22.03 0.73
N VAL A 229 -13.40 23.24 0.97
CA VAL A 229 -14.31 23.97 0.09
C VAL A 229 -13.57 25.18 -0.45
N SER A 230 -13.28 25.18 -1.75
CA SER A 230 -12.65 26.31 -2.43
C SER A 230 -13.70 27.05 -3.24
N ILE A 231 -13.85 28.34 -3.01
CA ILE A 231 -14.84 29.18 -3.67
C ILE A 231 -14.11 30.32 -4.39
N CYS A 232 -14.32 30.39 -5.71
CA CYS A 232 -13.84 31.47 -6.54
C CYS A 232 -14.95 32.50 -6.78
N PHE A 233 -14.60 33.77 -6.68
CA PHE A 233 -15.51 34.92 -6.90
C PHE A 233 -15.09 35.72 -8.15
N GLU A 234 -16.03 36.43 -8.76
CA GLU A 234 -15.69 37.31 -9.90
C GLU A 234 -14.77 38.47 -9.50
N ASN A 235 -14.93 38.98 -8.28
CA ASN A 235 -14.20 40.11 -7.76
C ASN A 235 -13.34 39.71 -6.55
N PRO A 236 -12.23 40.46 -6.29
CA PRO A 236 -11.42 40.22 -5.11
C PRO A 236 -12.22 40.21 -3.81
N VAL A 237 -11.84 39.35 -2.90
CA VAL A 237 -12.54 39.12 -1.63
C VAL A 237 -11.61 39.40 -0.48
N ASP A 238 -12.05 40.23 0.47
CA ASP A 238 -11.42 40.39 1.77
C ASP A 238 -12.28 39.73 2.86
N MET A 239 -11.80 38.59 3.36
CA MET A 239 -12.49 37.85 4.42
C MET A 239 -12.73 38.65 5.71
N ARG A 240 -11.91 39.66 5.99
CA ARG A 240 -12.06 40.50 7.18
C ARG A 240 -13.36 41.29 7.20
N GLN A 241 -14.00 41.45 6.03
CA GLN A 241 -15.27 42.12 5.88
C GLN A 241 -16.49 41.17 5.97
N TRP A 242 -16.20 39.87 6.14
CA TRP A 242 -17.23 38.84 6.20
C TRP A 242 -17.54 38.51 7.66
N ASP A 243 -18.70 38.83 8.12
CA ASP A 243 -19.26 38.42 9.40
C ASP A 243 -19.78 36.97 9.28
N LEU A 244 -18.83 36.02 9.12
CA LEU A 244 -19.13 34.60 9.14
C LEU A 244 -19.11 34.07 10.58
N PRO A 245 -19.91 33.03 10.88
CA PRO A 245 -19.82 32.36 12.17
C PRO A 245 -18.37 31.95 12.46
N THR A 246 -17.92 32.15 13.70
CA THR A 246 -16.53 31.92 14.14
C THR A 246 -16.06 30.48 13.95
N GLU A 247 -16.97 29.56 13.71
CA GLU A 247 -16.67 28.15 13.38
C GLU A 247 -16.17 27.95 11.94
N PHE A 248 -16.31 28.96 11.05
CA PHE A 248 -15.85 28.91 9.67
C PHE A 248 -14.63 29.79 9.47
N ASN A 249 -13.46 29.19 9.67
CA ASN A 249 -12.18 29.85 9.39
C ASN A 249 -11.81 29.61 7.93
N GLY A 250 -11.92 30.63 7.11
CA GLY A 250 -11.47 30.60 5.72
C GLY A 250 -10.07 31.22 5.61
N GLU A 251 -9.28 30.71 4.69
CA GLU A 251 -7.99 31.26 4.31
C GLU A 251 -8.08 31.83 2.90
N ASN A 252 -7.55 33.04 2.69
CA ASN A 252 -7.42 33.59 1.35
C ASN A 252 -6.32 32.84 0.61
N ALA A 253 -6.69 31.99 -0.36
CA ALA A 253 -5.70 31.32 -1.22
C ALA A 253 -5.16 32.28 -2.29
N HIS A 254 -6.02 33.14 -2.87
CA HIS A 254 -5.69 34.18 -3.84
C HIS A 254 -6.69 35.34 -3.68
N ASN A 255 -6.44 36.47 -4.39
CA ASN A 255 -7.27 37.66 -4.26
C ASN A 255 -8.77 37.45 -4.44
N ASN A 256 -9.18 36.45 -5.22
CA ASN A 256 -10.58 36.12 -5.54
C ASN A 256 -11.01 34.72 -5.12
N GLN A 257 -10.17 33.99 -4.36
CA GLN A 257 -10.46 32.63 -3.91
C GLN A 257 -10.35 32.53 -2.39
N ILE A 258 -11.29 31.83 -1.78
CA ILE A 258 -11.28 31.50 -0.37
C ILE A 258 -11.39 29.99 -0.20
N ASP A 259 -10.53 29.43 0.62
CA ASP A 259 -10.54 28.04 1.00
C ASP A 259 -11.04 27.90 2.44
N PHE A 260 -11.97 26.97 2.65
CA PHE A 260 -12.47 26.59 3.96
C PHE A 260 -12.14 25.14 4.25
N LYS A 261 -11.83 24.85 5.50
CA LYS A 261 -11.74 23.49 6.01
C LYS A 261 -12.82 23.29 7.06
N VAL A 262 -13.82 22.46 6.76
CA VAL A 262 -15.02 22.31 7.59
C VAL A 262 -15.41 20.85 7.74
N ASP A 263 -16.03 20.53 8.87
CA ASP A 263 -16.68 19.23 9.05
C ASP A 263 -17.78 19.05 7.99
N LYS A 264 -17.82 17.87 7.38
CA LYS A 264 -18.80 17.52 6.33
C LYS A 264 -20.26 17.80 6.76
N ALA A 265 -20.58 17.62 8.05
CA ALA A 265 -21.90 17.89 8.58
C ALA A 265 -22.24 19.39 8.57
N LYS A 266 -21.24 20.27 8.62
CA LYS A 266 -21.38 21.73 8.61
C LYS A 266 -21.35 22.35 7.21
N LEU A 267 -21.06 21.56 6.17
CA LEU A 267 -20.98 22.03 4.79
C LEU A 267 -22.25 22.77 4.32
N PRO A 268 -23.49 22.27 4.56
CA PRO A 268 -24.69 22.99 4.17
C PRO A 268 -24.81 24.38 4.85
N SER A 269 -24.44 24.46 6.12
CA SER A 269 -24.45 25.70 6.88
C SER A 269 -23.44 26.72 6.36
N LEU A 270 -22.23 26.26 6.00
CA LEU A 270 -21.22 27.11 5.36
C LEU A 270 -21.71 27.67 4.03
N LEU A 271 -22.20 26.80 3.13
CA LEU A 271 -22.69 27.25 1.81
C LEU A 271 -23.84 28.23 1.92
N ASN A 272 -24.78 28.03 2.84
CA ASN A 272 -25.86 28.95 3.10
C ASN A 272 -25.36 30.30 3.65
N ALA A 273 -24.39 30.28 4.57
CA ALA A 273 -23.82 31.51 5.14
C ALA A 273 -23.11 32.34 4.04
N ILE A 274 -22.37 31.68 3.14
CA ILE A 274 -21.69 32.36 2.03
C ILE A 274 -22.69 32.90 1.02
N ALA A 275 -23.66 32.11 0.58
CA ALA A 275 -24.67 32.50 -0.39
C ALA A 275 -25.54 33.68 0.11
N SER A 276 -25.73 33.81 1.42
CA SER A 276 -26.45 34.96 2.01
C SER A 276 -25.66 36.28 1.98
N LYS A 277 -24.35 36.21 1.85
CA LYS A 277 -23.46 37.39 1.86
C LYS A 277 -23.03 37.82 0.44
N ARG A 278 -22.83 36.87 -0.46
CA ARG A 278 -22.42 37.12 -1.87
C ARG A 278 -23.01 36.07 -2.79
N SER A 279 -23.38 36.51 -4.00
CA SER A 279 -23.90 35.64 -5.07
C SER A 279 -23.04 35.62 -6.34
N ASP A 280 -21.90 36.33 -6.32
CA ASP A 280 -20.96 36.48 -7.46
C ASP A 280 -19.86 35.42 -7.47
N PHE A 281 -20.14 34.22 -6.99
CA PHE A 281 -19.21 33.11 -7.10
C PHE A 281 -19.26 32.50 -8.51
N VAL A 282 -18.05 32.25 -9.06
CA VAL A 282 -17.82 31.70 -10.40
C VAL A 282 -17.68 30.19 -10.35
N ASP A 283 -17.03 29.67 -9.29
CA ASP A 283 -16.77 28.25 -9.13
C ASP A 283 -16.76 27.85 -7.65
N ILE A 284 -17.21 26.62 -7.39
CA ILE A 284 -17.17 26.00 -6.06
C ILE A 284 -16.64 24.59 -6.24
N SER A 285 -15.47 24.30 -5.68
CA SER A 285 -14.96 22.95 -5.58
C SER A 285 -15.05 22.43 -4.14
N ILE A 286 -15.46 21.18 -4.00
CA ILE A 286 -15.56 20.50 -2.71
C ILE A 286 -14.71 19.24 -2.80
N GLU A 287 -13.56 19.27 -2.12
CA GLU A 287 -12.65 18.15 -2.06
C GLU A 287 -12.78 17.45 -0.70
N ARG A 288 -12.96 16.13 -0.74
CA ARG A 288 -12.91 15.31 0.48
C ARG A 288 -11.44 15.10 0.88
N GLU A 289 -11.20 15.01 2.18
CA GLU A 289 -9.90 14.58 2.67
C GLU A 289 -9.52 13.25 1.98
N LYS A 290 -8.28 13.19 1.50
CA LYS A 290 -7.70 12.00 0.89
C LYS A 290 -7.07 11.13 1.98
N LEU A 291 -6.79 9.87 1.65
CA LEU A 291 -6.07 8.97 2.55
C LEU A 291 -4.70 9.57 2.99
N GLU A 292 -4.10 10.42 2.17
CA GLU A 292 -2.87 11.15 2.48
C GLU A 292 -3.02 12.08 3.68
N ASP A 293 -4.11 12.84 3.74
CA ASP A 293 -4.40 13.76 4.85
C ASP A 293 -4.61 12.97 6.15
N VAL A 294 -5.35 11.87 6.06
CA VAL A 294 -5.58 10.94 7.19
C VAL A 294 -4.27 10.33 7.68
N TYR A 295 -3.43 9.88 6.77
CA TYR A 295 -2.11 9.33 7.08
C TYR A 295 -1.23 10.33 7.81
N LEU A 296 -1.16 11.58 7.33
CA LEU A 296 -0.40 12.65 7.98
C LEU A 296 -0.92 12.98 9.39
N GLN A 297 -2.24 12.95 9.59
CA GLN A 297 -2.84 13.14 10.92
C GLN A 297 -2.44 12.01 11.89
N LEU A 298 -2.45 10.75 11.42
CA LEU A 298 -2.08 9.58 12.25
C LEU A 298 -0.63 9.61 12.71
N ILE A 299 0.28 10.07 11.85
CA ILE A 299 1.71 10.18 12.21
C ILE A 299 1.92 11.32 13.19
N LYS A 300 1.37 12.52 12.94
CA LYS A 300 1.56 13.71 13.82
C LYS A 300 1.03 13.52 15.24
N ARG A 301 -0.09 12.80 15.41
CA ARG A 301 -0.69 12.56 16.76
C ARG A 301 0.22 11.81 17.72
N ARG A 302 1.24 11.14 17.23
CA ARG A 302 2.14 10.33 18.07
C ARG A 302 3.49 11.02 18.33
N ASP A 303 3.85 12.00 17.53
CA ASP A 303 5.07 12.79 17.72
C ASP A 303 4.84 13.96 18.71
N SER A 304 3.60 14.16 19.14
CA SER A 304 3.15 15.11 20.19
C SER A 304 2.84 14.37 21.49
#